data_8a06b1ff2558b4a1d7d8e9b3d0215678
#
_entry.id   8a06b1ff2558b4a1d7d8e9b3d0215678
#
_cell.length_a   1.000
_cell.length_b   1.000
_cell.length_c   1.000
_cell.angle_alpha   90.00
_cell.angle_beta   90.00
_cell.angle_gamma   90.00
#
_symmetry.space_group_name_H-M   'P 1'
#
loop_
_entity.id
_entity.type
_entity.pdbx_description
1 polymer ?
#
loop_
_entity_poly.entity_id
_entity_poly.type
_entity_poly.pdbx_seq_one_letter_code
_entity_poly.pdbx_strand_id
1 'polypeptide(L)'
;MRVLSLLLLSFLVALPALALDRNTVEIASKTGVHVFSVEIADTEATREKGLMYRKELPEGRGMLFDFFRDQPVGFWMKNTYIPLDMIFIRSDGRILNIAENTTPMSEKEVPSAGPVQAVLEVRGGTARKLGIAAGDRVANPIFRSR
;
A
#
# COMPACT_ATOMS: atom_id res chain seq x y z
N MET A 1 -39.14 43.74 -29.84
CA MET A 1 -38.33 43.39 -28.65
C MET A 1 -37.48 42.15 -28.97
N ARG A 2 -36.16 42.33 -29.13
CA ARG A 2 -35.24 41.24 -29.38
C ARG A 2 -34.63 40.82 -28.06
N VAL A 3 -34.92 39.59 -27.61
CA VAL A 3 -34.35 39.02 -26.42
C VAL A 3 -33.00 38.42 -26.77
N LEU A 4 -31.93 39.02 -26.28
CA LEU A 4 -30.55 38.56 -26.45
C LEU A 4 -30.26 37.48 -25.41
N SER A 5 -30.32 36.18 -25.81
CA SER A 5 -29.92 35.06 -24.94
C SER A 5 -28.39 35.03 -24.83
N LEU A 6 -27.89 35.36 -23.64
CA LEU A 6 -26.49 35.19 -23.29
C LEU A 6 -26.24 33.71 -22.93
N LEU A 7 -25.58 32.98 -23.82
CA LEU A 7 -25.05 31.64 -23.50
C LEU A 7 -23.82 31.79 -22.60
N LEU A 8 -23.98 31.47 -21.33
CA LEU A 8 -22.84 31.31 -20.42
C LEU A 8 -22.10 29.99 -20.76
N LEU A 9 -20.98 30.09 -21.42
CA LEU A 9 -20.11 28.95 -21.70
C LEU A 9 -19.26 28.68 -20.43
N SER A 10 -19.67 27.72 -19.61
CA SER A 10 -18.90 27.29 -18.43
C SER A 10 -17.66 26.53 -18.89
N PHE A 11 -16.50 27.16 -18.83
CA PHE A 11 -15.23 26.47 -18.99
C PHE A 11 -14.96 25.62 -17.75
N LEU A 12 -15.19 24.31 -17.86
CA LEU A 12 -14.75 23.33 -16.88
C LEU A 12 -13.23 23.18 -17.03
N VAL A 13 -12.46 23.86 -16.21
CA VAL A 13 -11.01 23.67 -16.13
C VAL A 13 -10.79 22.36 -15.40
N ALA A 14 -10.50 21.31 -16.15
CA ALA A 14 -10.02 20.04 -15.61
C ALA A 14 -8.61 20.28 -15.03
N LEU A 15 -8.50 20.34 -13.71
CA LEU A 15 -7.21 20.31 -13.04
C LEU A 15 -6.54 18.97 -13.34
N PRO A 16 -5.26 18.94 -13.78
CA PRO A 16 -4.56 17.67 -13.94
C PRO A 16 -4.50 16.96 -12.61
N ALA A 17 -5.02 15.73 -12.56
CA ALA A 17 -4.80 14.85 -11.42
C ALA A 17 -3.28 14.65 -11.28
N LEU A 18 -2.71 15.13 -10.18
CA LEU A 18 -1.31 14.87 -9.87
C LEU A 18 -1.13 13.37 -9.79
N ALA A 19 -0.26 12.81 -10.65
CA ALA A 19 0.08 11.41 -10.61
C ALA A 19 0.75 11.10 -9.26
N LEU A 20 0.30 10.03 -8.57
CA LEU A 20 0.92 9.56 -7.34
C LEU A 20 2.40 9.24 -7.59
N ASP A 21 3.25 9.70 -6.68
CA ASP A 21 4.65 9.30 -6.65
C ASP A 21 4.77 7.82 -6.27
N ARG A 22 5.73 7.11 -6.85
CA ARG A 22 5.99 5.70 -6.59
C ARG A 22 6.28 5.40 -5.11
N ASN A 23 6.87 6.36 -4.41
CA ASN A 23 7.17 6.26 -2.98
C ASN A 23 5.99 6.68 -2.07
N THR A 24 4.81 6.91 -2.64
CA THR A 24 3.60 7.24 -1.90
C THR A 24 2.54 6.15 -2.11
N VAL A 25 2.03 5.63 -1.02
CA VAL A 25 0.89 4.69 -1.00
C VAL A 25 -0.29 5.36 -0.35
N GLU A 26 -1.45 5.29 -0.97
CA GLU A 26 -2.72 5.72 -0.39
C GLU A 26 -3.63 4.51 -0.20
N ILE A 27 -4.25 4.40 0.97
CA ILE A 27 -5.23 3.35 1.27
C ILE A 27 -6.57 3.99 1.60
N ALA A 28 -7.57 3.72 0.77
CA ALA A 28 -8.95 4.12 1.02
C ALA A 28 -9.65 3.06 1.88
N SER A 29 -10.00 3.43 3.10
CA SER A 29 -10.72 2.60 4.05
C SER A 29 -12.04 3.25 4.48
N LYS A 30 -12.82 2.56 5.31
CA LYS A 30 -14.06 3.12 5.90
C LYS A 30 -13.83 4.38 6.75
N THR A 31 -12.60 4.61 7.22
CA THR A 31 -12.25 5.77 8.05
C THR A 31 -11.67 6.94 7.26
N GLY A 32 -11.44 6.79 5.96
CA GLY A 32 -10.89 7.80 5.08
C GLY A 32 -9.70 7.30 4.27
N VAL A 33 -8.93 8.21 3.72
CA VAL A 33 -7.71 7.91 2.96
C VAL A 33 -6.49 8.10 3.86
N HIS A 34 -5.67 7.05 3.94
CA HIS A 34 -4.45 7.04 4.74
C HIS A 34 -3.24 7.02 3.81
N VAL A 35 -2.28 7.91 4.06
CA VAL A 35 -1.10 8.10 3.21
C VAL A 35 0.15 7.58 3.90
N PHE A 36 0.95 6.81 3.17
CA PHE A 36 2.23 6.27 3.64
C PHE A 36 3.34 6.69 2.70
N SER A 37 4.46 7.12 3.27
CA SER A 37 5.73 7.29 2.56
C SER A 37 6.49 5.97 2.62
N VAL A 38 6.84 5.39 1.47
CA VAL A 38 7.42 4.05 1.41
C VAL A 38 8.77 4.01 0.71
N GLU A 39 9.62 3.10 1.16
CA GLU A 39 10.73 2.60 0.38
C GLU A 39 10.23 1.50 -0.53
N ILE A 40 10.82 1.35 -1.71
CA ILE A 40 10.44 0.30 -2.66
C ILE A 40 11.45 -0.84 -2.59
N ALA A 41 10.94 -2.06 -2.44
CA ALA A 41 11.71 -3.31 -2.52
C ALA A 41 11.25 -4.09 -3.76
N ASP A 42 11.96 -3.93 -4.88
CA ASP A 42 11.60 -4.49 -6.19
C ASP A 42 12.71 -5.32 -6.84
N THR A 43 13.82 -5.51 -6.17
CA THR A 43 14.86 -6.47 -6.54
C THR A 43 14.86 -7.65 -5.58
N GLU A 44 15.42 -8.77 -5.99
CA GLU A 44 15.55 -9.94 -5.10
C GLU A 44 16.27 -9.56 -3.79
N ALA A 45 17.41 -8.87 -3.89
CA ALA A 45 18.20 -8.44 -2.73
C ALA A 45 17.43 -7.49 -1.80
N THR A 46 16.69 -6.52 -2.34
CA THR A 46 15.93 -5.57 -1.52
C THR A 46 14.71 -6.23 -0.88
N ARG A 47 14.05 -7.16 -1.58
CA ARG A 47 12.94 -7.92 -0.99
C ARG A 47 13.41 -8.88 0.09
N GLU A 48 14.56 -9.54 -0.09
CA GLU A 48 15.13 -10.43 0.92
C GLU A 48 15.52 -9.68 2.20
N LYS A 49 16.19 -8.53 2.06
CA LYS A 49 16.58 -7.72 3.20
C LYS A 49 15.37 -7.09 3.90
N GLY A 50 14.44 -6.54 3.16
CA GLY A 50 13.27 -5.85 3.71
C GLY A 50 13.65 -4.86 4.82
N LEU A 51 12.94 -4.92 5.93
CA LEU A 51 13.14 -4.08 7.11
C LEU A 51 14.07 -4.73 8.18
N MET A 52 14.86 -5.73 7.80
CA MET A 52 15.81 -6.36 8.71
C MET A 52 16.77 -5.33 9.32
N TYR A 53 17.12 -5.55 10.58
CA TYR A 53 18.08 -4.76 11.37
C TYR A 53 17.67 -3.31 11.65
N ARG A 54 16.43 -2.91 11.29
CA ARG A 54 15.91 -1.58 11.62
C ARG A 54 15.48 -1.52 13.07
N LYS A 55 15.82 -0.41 13.74
CA LYS A 55 15.46 -0.20 15.16
C LYS A 55 14.11 0.49 15.32
N GLU A 56 13.65 1.20 14.28
CA GLU A 56 12.41 1.94 14.28
C GLU A 56 11.75 1.99 12.90
N LEU A 57 10.45 2.13 12.90
CA LEU A 57 9.64 2.44 11.73
C LEU A 57 8.58 3.45 12.17
N PRO A 58 8.76 4.74 11.87
CA PRO A 58 7.82 5.79 12.27
C PRO A 58 6.41 5.58 11.69
N GLU A 59 5.40 6.12 12.35
CA GLU A 59 4.04 6.17 11.80
C GLU A 59 4.03 6.85 10.42
N GLY A 60 3.20 6.37 9.51
CA GLY A 60 3.12 6.88 8.16
C GLY A 60 4.30 6.48 7.25
N ARG A 61 5.23 5.66 7.74
CA ARG A 61 6.34 5.11 6.96
C ARG A 61 6.14 3.61 6.76
N GLY A 62 6.73 3.08 5.68
CA GLY A 62 6.67 1.65 5.38
C GLY A 62 7.61 1.24 4.26
N MET A 63 7.47 -0.03 3.87
CA MET A 63 8.17 -0.58 2.71
C MET A 63 7.17 -1.31 1.81
N LEU A 64 7.17 -0.99 0.54
CA LEU A 64 6.34 -1.63 -0.48
C LEU A 64 7.19 -2.61 -1.29
N PHE A 65 6.86 -3.89 -1.16
CA PHE A 65 7.47 -4.99 -1.89
C PHE A 65 6.69 -5.23 -3.17
N ASP A 66 7.33 -5.10 -4.32
CA ASP A 66 6.72 -5.35 -5.63
C ASP A 66 7.25 -6.66 -6.23
N PHE A 67 6.34 -7.59 -6.52
CA PHE A 67 6.62 -8.87 -7.18
C PHE A 67 6.21 -8.85 -8.65
N PHE A 68 5.76 -7.70 -9.16
CA PHE A 68 5.40 -7.40 -10.56
C PHE A 68 4.17 -8.12 -11.11
N ARG A 69 3.70 -9.18 -10.49
CA ARG A 69 2.51 -9.98 -10.89
C ARG A 69 1.91 -10.68 -9.69
N ASP A 70 0.65 -11.05 -9.80
CA ASP A 70 -0.01 -11.86 -8.78
C ASP A 70 0.64 -13.25 -8.68
N GLN A 71 1.07 -13.59 -7.48
CA GLN A 71 1.64 -14.87 -7.11
C GLN A 71 1.49 -15.12 -5.61
N PRO A 72 1.43 -16.36 -5.13
CA PRO A 72 1.52 -16.63 -3.69
C PRO A 72 2.87 -16.16 -3.17
N VAL A 73 2.85 -15.45 -2.03
CA VAL A 73 4.08 -15.00 -1.35
C VAL A 73 4.06 -15.42 0.10
N GLY A 74 5.25 -15.68 0.65
CA GLY A 74 5.47 -15.95 2.06
C GLY A 74 6.53 -15.02 2.61
N PHE A 75 6.25 -14.44 3.77
CA PHE A 75 7.15 -13.57 4.50
C PHE A 75 7.57 -14.21 5.81
N TRP A 76 8.56 -13.65 6.45
CA TRP A 76 9.00 -13.99 7.80
C TRP A 76 9.44 -12.73 8.53
N MET A 77 9.70 -12.86 9.81
CA MET A 77 10.22 -11.78 10.65
C MET A 77 11.68 -12.00 11.04
N LYS A 78 12.42 -12.79 10.26
CA LYS A 78 13.85 -13.05 10.50
C LYS A 78 14.63 -11.74 10.55
N ASN A 79 15.47 -11.58 11.56
CA ASN A 79 16.29 -10.39 11.77
C ASN A 79 15.49 -9.06 11.78
N THR A 80 14.21 -9.11 12.09
CA THR A 80 13.31 -7.96 12.11
C THR A 80 12.87 -7.70 13.54
N TYR A 81 13.30 -6.56 14.08
CA TYR A 81 13.12 -6.21 15.49
C TYR A 81 11.79 -5.54 15.79
N ILE A 82 11.16 -4.97 14.77
CA ILE A 82 9.94 -4.16 14.90
C ILE A 82 8.74 -5.04 14.56
N PRO A 83 7.69 -5.10 15.42
CA PRO A 83 6.42 -5.70 15.03
C PRO A 83 5.86 -5.00 13.80
N LEU A 84 5.39 -5.74 12.81
CA LEU A 84 4.88 -5.22 11.54
C LEU A 84 3.45 -5.69 11.29
N ASP A 85 2.68 -4.85 10.61
CA ASP A 85 1.51 -5.28 9.86
C ASP A 85 1.94 -5.53 8.42
N MET A 86 1.64 -6.71 7.89
CA MET A 86 1.91 -7.09 6.50
C MET A 86 0.59 -7.07 5.73
N ILE A 87 0.45 -6.11 4.82
CA ILE A 87 -0.75 -5.89 4.02
C ILE A 87 -0.52 -6.49 2.64
N PHE A 88 -1.20 -7.58 2.33
CA PHE A 88 -1.08 -8.34 1.08
C PHE A 88 -2.05 -7.78 0.05
N ILE A 89 -1.53 -7.35 -1.13
CA ILE A 89 -2.25 -6.54 -2.10
C ILE A 89 -2.21 -7.19 -3.49
N ARG A 90 -3.38 -7.39 -4.08
CA ARG A 90 -3.51 -7.93 -5.45
C ARG A 90 -3.15 -6.87 -6.50
N SER A 91 -2.91 -7.30 -7.73
CA SER A 91 -2.60 -6.42 -8.86
C SER A 91 -3.69 -5.39 -9.19
N ASP A 92 -4.93 -5.64 -8.79
CA ASP A 92 -6.03 -4.69 -8.91
C ASP A 92 -6.07 -3.63 -7.79
N GLY A 93 -5.08 -3.64 -6.88
CA GLY A 93 -4.98 -2.72 -5.75
C GLY A 93 -5.85 -3.08 -4.55
N ARG A 94 -6.57 -4.21 -4.56
CA ARG A 94 -7.37 -4.63 -3.40
C ARG A 94 -6.52 -5.37 -2.39
N ILE A 95 -6.73 -5.07 -1.12
CA ILE A 95 -6.14 -5.82 -0.01
C ILE A 95 -6.81 -7.20 0.06
N LEU A 96 -6.00 -8.25 -0.04
CA LEU A 96 -6.47 -9.62 0.07
C LEU A 96 -6.58 -10.05 1.54
N ASN A 97 -5.51 -9.86 2.30
CA ASN A 97 -5.44 -10.16 3.73
C ASN A 97 -4.39 -9.29 4.42
N ILE A 98 -4.45 -9.24 5.74
CA ILE A 98 -3.49 -8.52 6.58
C ILE A 98 -3.04 -9.45 7.69
N ALA A 99 -1.72 -9.61 7.84
CA ALA A 99 -1.13 -10.22 9.03
C ALA A 99 -0.77 -9.09 10.00
N GLU A 100 -1.56 -8.95 11.05
CA GLU A 100 -1.39 -7.88 12.03
C GLU A 100 -0.36 -8.25 13.10
N ASN A 101 0.44 -7.28 13.49
CA ASN A 101 1.30 -7.35 14.68
C ASN A 101 2.20 -8.59 14.71
N THR A 102 2.88 -8.85 13.61
CA THR A 102 3.72 -10.03 13.44
C THR A 102 4.85 -10.07 14.47
N THR A 103 5.24 -11.27 14.87
CA THR A 103 6.19 -11.48 15.97
C THR A 103 7.62 -11.21 15.54
N PRO A 104 8.32 -10.22 16.12
CA PRO A 104 9.73 -9.96 15.83
C PRO A 104 10.59 -11.20 15.93
N MET A 105 11.60 -11.30 15.07
CA MET A 105 12.60 -12.38 15.01
C MET A 105 12.06 -13.77 14.67
N SER A 106 10.76 -13.95 14.46
CA SER A 106 10.17 -15.23 14.08
C SER A 106 10.55 -15.61 12.65
N GLU A 107 10.96 -16.85 12.45
CA GLU A 107 11.21 -17.43 11.12
C GLU A 107 10.02 -18.24 10.61
N LYS A 108 8.90 -18.22 11.34
CA LYS A 108 7.64 -18.82 10.89
C LYS A 108 7.13 -18.07 9.67
N GLU A 109 6.72 -18.82 8.66
CA GLU A 109 6.14 -18.24 7.45
C GLU A 109 4.83 -17.49 7.76
N VAL A 110 4.71 -16.30 7.17
CA VAL A 110 3.51 -15.46 7.15
C VAL A 110 3.05 -15.40 5.70
N PRO A 111 2.09 -16.26 5.28
CA PRO A 111 1.70 -16.36 3.89
C PRO A 111 0.64 -15.34 3.50
N SER A 112 0.61 -15.01 2.18
CA SER A 112 -0.58 -14.41 1.57
C SER A 112 -1.70 -15.44 1.53
N ALA A 113 -2.96 -14.99 1.62
CA ALA A 113 -4.13 -15.86 1.54
C ALA A 113 -4.42 -16.35 0.10
N GLY A 114 -3.63 -15.93 -0.86
CA GLY A 114 -3.71 -16.26 -2.26
C GLY A 114 -2.74 -15.41 -3.07
N PRO A 115 -2.84 -15.41 -4.42
CA PRO A 115 -1.94 -14.63 -5.26
C PRO A 115 -2.07 -13.11 -5.00
N VAL A 116 -0.93 -12.45 -4.83
CA VAL A 116 -0.80 -10.99 -4.65
C VAL A 116 0.38 -10.47 -5.45
N GLN A 117 0.31 -9.20 -5.88
CA GLN A 117 1.42 -8.53 -6.56
C GLN A 117 2.36 -7.86 -5.58
N ALA A 118 1.84 -7.35 -4.47
CA ALA A 118 2.64 -6.55 -3.55
C ALA A 118 2.31 -6.83 -2.08
N VAL A 119 3.26 -6.46 -1.23
CA VAL A 119 3.07 -6.43 0.22
C VAL A 119 3.53 -5.07 0.73
N LEU A 120 2.68 -4.41 1.51
CA LEU A 120 3.06 -3.21 2.24
C LEU A 120 3.31 -3.59 3.71
N GLU A 121 4.52 -3.37 4.16
CA GLU A 121 4.89 -3.47 5.57
C GLU A 121 4.83 -2.10 6.23
N VAL A 122 4.10 -2.02 7.32
CA VAL A 122 3.98 -0.83 8.18
C VAL A 122 4.13 -1.25 9.64
N ARG A 123 4.28 -0.29 10.53
CA ARG A 123 4.38 -0.55 11.97
C ARG A 123 3.18 -1.36 12.48
N GLY A 124 3.45 -2.37 13.29
CA GLY A 124 2.43 -3.22 13.90
C GLY A 124 1.36 -2.42 14.65
N GLY A 125 0.10 -2.78 14.43
CA GLY A 125 -1.07 -2.08 14.98
C GLY A 125 -1.62 -0.95 14.12
N THR A 126 -0.93 -0.57 13.03
CA THR A 126 -1.35 0.51 12.13
C THR A 126 -2.69 0.21 11.46
N ALA A 127 -2.87 -1.00 10.92
CA ALA A 127 -4.10 -1.39 10.24
C ALA A 127 -5.32 -1.28 11.16
N ARG A 128 -5.23 -1.77 12.37
CA ARG A 128 -6.30 -1.69 13.38
C ARG A 128 -6.58 -0.25 13.77
N LYS A 129 -5.55 0.55 14.06
CA LYS A 129 -5.67 1.96 14.45
C LYS A 129 -6.39 2.79 13.38
N LEU A 130 -6.08 2.54 12.11
CA LEU A 130 -6.63 3.29 10.99
C LEU A 130 -7.90 2.66 10.38
N GLY A 131 -8.31 1.49 10.84
CA GLY A 131 -9.47 0.79 10.32
C GLY A 131 -9.27 0.24 8.90
N ILE A 132 -8.03 -0.06 8.54
CA ILE A 132 -7.67 -0.70 7.27
C ILE A 132 -8.00 -2.19 7.35
N ALA A 133 -8.68 -2.70 6.33
CA ALA A 133 -9.16 -4.08 6.30
C ALA A 133 -9.03 -4.71 4.91
N ALA A 134 -9.15 -6.04 4.86
CA ALA A 134 -9.27 -6.77 3.60
C ALA A 134 -10.43 -6.21 2.76
N GLY A 135 -10.24 -6.09 1.46
CA GLY A 135 -11.17 -5.46 0.52
C GLY A 135 -10.97 -3.97 0.31
N ASP A 136 -10.23 -3.28 1.18
CA ASP A 136 -9.87 -1.88 0.99
C ASP A 136 -8.97 -1.70 -0.24
N ARG A 137 -8.97 -0.48 -0.78
CA ARG A 137 -8.28 -0.18 -2.03
C ARG A 137 -7.00 0.60 -1.79
N VAL A 138 -5.94 0.11 -2.40
CA VAL A 138 -4.59 0.71 -2.36
C VAL A 138 -4.30 1.37 -3.70
N ALA A 139 -3.83 2.61 -3.66
CA ALA A 139 -3.37 3.36 -4.81
C ALA A 139 -1.84 3.56 -4.75
N ASN A 140 -1.18 3.14 -5.81
CA ASN A 140 0.24 3.37 -6.09
C ASN A 140 0.47 3.10 -7.58
N PRO A 141 1.45 3.76 -8.24
CA PRO A 141 1.72 3.53 -9.66
C PRO A 141 2.00 2.09 -10.08
N ILE A 142 2.43 1.22 -9.16
CA ILE A 142 2.67 -0.21 -9.48
C ILE A 142 1.37 -0.98 -9.78
N PHE A 143 0.22 -0.50 -9.28
CA PHE A 143 -1.11 -1.10 -9.51
C PHE A 143 -1.83 -0.48 -10.70
N ARG A 144 -1.13 -0.18 -11.77
CA ARG A 144 -1.76 0.36 -12.97
C ARG A 144 -2.67 -0.69 -13.57
N SER A 145 -3.95 -0.36 -13.71
CA SER A 145 -4.86 -1.12 -14.57
C SER A 145 -4.29 -1.16 -15.99
N ARG A 146 -4.02 -2.36 -16.46
CA ARG A 146 -3.73 -2.61 -17.87
C ARG A 146 -5.02 -2.56 -18.66
#